data_d9e1660e83033fcc710b0f2fbb462e21
#
_entry.id   d9e1660e83033fcc710b0f2fbb462e21
#
_cell.length_a   1.000
_cell.length_b   1.000
_cell.length_c   1.000
_cell.angle_alpha   90.00
_cell.angle_beta   90.00
_cell.angle_gamma   90.00
#
_symmetry.space_group_name_H-M   'P 1'
#
loop_
_entity.id
_entity.type
_entity.pdbx_description
1 polymer ?
#
loop_
_entity_poly.entity_id
_entity_poly.type
_entity_poly.pdbx_seq_one_letter_code
_entity_poly.pdbx_strand_id
1 'polypeptide(L)'
;MIQEPAYVIEQWASILRPISNELEDMNVVYENLHPTTRKIIMWTLCLLCLLSVQSVVWAEPHLLPLSEEMVNYINKANTTWKAGHNFQNVDYSYVKALCGTYMDGPTLPVLEEYAEDIKLPENFDAREQWPNCPTIKEIRDQGSCGSCWAFGAVEAISDRVCIHSNSNVSIEISAQDLLSCCHICGFGCHGGYPAAAWYYWRKRGLVTGGLYDSNIGCQPYTIPPCEHHVSGSRPQCKSLEHTPHCKSQCEAEYKNSYKADKHYGMSAYHVRSKAQAIMAEIYKNGPVEGAFTVFGDFLLYKTGVYQHVHGFPVGGHAIKILGWGTENGTSYWLCANSWNTDWGDNGFFKILRGKNHCGIESQIYAGIPKN
;
A
#
# COMPACT_ATOMS: atom_id res chain seq x y z
N MET A 1 -1.42 8.50 41.77
CA MET A 1 -2.04 7.57 42.72
C MET A 1 -2.53 6.39 41.93
N ILE A 2 -1.78 5.30 41.99
CA ILE A 2 -2.04 4.04 41.27
C ILE A 2 -2.98 3.22 42.17
N GLN A 3 -4.20 3.03 41.74
CA GLN A 3 -5.19 2.21 42.41
C GLN A 3 -5.75 1.16 41.46
N GLU A 4 -4.91 0.16 41.12
CA GLU A 4 -5.33 -0.99 40.31
C GLU A 4 -4.53 -2.28 40.54
N PRO A 5 -4.57 -2.89 41.70
CA PRO A 5 -4.41 -4.33 41.75
C PRO A 5 -5.59 -5.12 42.33
N ALA A 6 -6.49 -4.49 43.12
CA ALA A 6 -7.53 -5.23 43.80
C ALA A 6 -8.64 -5.75 42.87
N TYR A 7 -9.06 -4.97 41.88
CA TYR A 7 -10.16 -5.32 40.98
C TYR A 7 -9.83 -6.51 40.06
N VAL A 8 -8.59 -6.57 39.58
CA VAL A 8 -8.13 -7.68 38.72
C VAL A 8 -8.05 -9.00 39.51
N ILE A 9 -7.62 -8.96 40.78
CA ILE A 9 -7.53 -10.16 41.63
C ILE A 9 -8.91 -10.71 41.95
N GLU A 10 -9.89 -9.85 42.24
CA GLU A 10 -11.28 -10.30 42.52
C GLU A 10 -11.95 -10.90 41.27
N GLN A 11 -11.68 -10.38 40.08
CA GLN A 11 -12.20 -10.90 38.82
C GLN A 11 -11.61 -12.29 38.50
N TRP A 12 -10.33 -12.50 38.73
CA TRP A 12 -9.70 -13.82 38.59
C TRP A 12 -10.17 -14.80 39.64
N ALA A 13 -10.38 -14.38 40.88
CA ALA A 13 -10.91 -15.22 41.94
C ALA A 13 -12.36 -15.68 41.68
N SER A 14 -13.19 -14.86 41.01
CA SER A 14 -14.56 -15.26 40.62
C SER A 14 -14.59 -16.27 39.49
N ILE A 15 -13.60 -16.24 38.56
CA ILE A 15 -13.45 -17.20 37.46
C ILE A 15 -12.87 -18.54 37.94
N LEU A 16 -11.98 -18.51 38.93
CA LEU A 16 -11.27 -19.70 39.41
C LEU A 16 -12.04 -20.51 40.46
N ARG A 17 -13.00 -19.91 41.21
CA ARG A 17 -13.80 -20.63 42.22
C ARG A 17 -14.65 -21.78 41.69
N PRO A 18 -15.35 -21.66 40.53
CA PRO A 18 -16.06 -22.81 39.96
C PRO A 18 -15.13 -23.97 39.61
N ILE A 19 -13.94 -23.62 39.09
CA ILE A 19 -12.94 -24.61 38.65
C ILE A 19 -12.34 -25.38 39.84
N SER A 20 -12.19 -24.74 41.02
CA SER A 20 -11.65 -25.41 42.20
C SER A 20 -12.62 -26.45 42.79
N ASN A 21 -13.94 -26.19 42.74
CA ASN A 21 -14.95 -27.14 43.19
C ASN A 21 -15.06 -28.35 42.24
N GLU A 22 -14.99 -28.14 40.94
CA GLU A 22 -14.95 -29.25 39.95
C GLU A 22 -13.69 -30.10 40.08
N LEU A 23 -12.54 -29.50 40.45
CA LEU A 23 -11.29 -30.21 40.70
C LEU A 23 -11.33 -31.08 41.96
N GLU A 24 -12.03 -30.69 43.02
CA GLU A 24 -12.25 -31.51 44.22
C GLU A 24 -13.12 -32.73 43.91
N ASP A 25 -14.20 -32.57 43.19
CA ASP A 25 -15.07 -33.68 42.73
C ASP A 25 -14.33 -34.63 41.81
N MET A 26 -13.51 -34.13 40.90
CA MET A 26 -12.68 -34.93 40.02
C MET A 26 -11.58 -35.72 40.78
N ASN A 27 -11.05 -35.17 41.85
CA ASN A 27 -10.04 -35.86 42.66
C ASN A 27 -10.63 -37.07 43.38
N VAL A 28 -11.87 -36.97 43.88
CA VAL A 28 -12.60 -38.11 44.52
C VAL A 28 -12.87 -39.23 43.48
N VAL A 29 -13.20 -38.85 42.24
CA VAL A 29 -13.40 -39.82 41.14
C VAL A 29 -12.07 -40.48 40.76
N TYR A 30 -10.99 -39.70 40.68
CA TYR A 30 -9.65 -40.20 40.33
C TYR A 30 -9.13 -41.20 41.34
N GLU A 31 -9.35 -40.96 42.66
CA GLU A 31 -8.89 -41.89 43.71
C GLU A 31 -9.62 -43.23 43.72
N ASN A 32 -10.84 -43.29 43.16
CA ASN A 32 -11.61 -44.54 43.02
C ASN A 32 -11.33 -45.32 41.73
N LEU A 33 -10.48 -44.83 40.83
CA LEU A 33 -10.12 -45.52 39.62
C LEU A 33 -9.08 -46.63 39.82
N HIS A 34 -9.11 -47.67 38.97
CA HIS A 34 -8.11 -48.71 38.98
C HIS A 34 -6.71 -48.16 38.73
N PRO A 35 -5.62 -48.67 39.36
CA PRO A 35 -4.26 -48.12 39.25
C PRO A 35 -3.75 -47.98 37.85
N THR A 36 -4.12 -48.85 36.93
CA THR A 36 -3.78 -48.77 35.49
C THR A 36 -4.48 -47.57 34.80
N THR A 37 -5.73 -47.32 35.14
CA THR A 37 -6.52 -46.18 34.57
C THR A 37 -5.96 -44.86 35.08
N ARG A 38 -5.57 -44.74 36.33
CA ARG A 38 -4.88 -43.54 36.86
C ARG A 38 -3.58 -43.24 36.13
N LYS A 39 -2.77 -44.25 35.85
CA LYS A 39 -1.53 -44.07 35.09
C LYS A 39 -1.82 -43.57 33.67
N ILE A 40 -2.80 -44.10 32.98
CA ILE A 40 -3.15 -43.67 31.62
C ILE A 40 -3.62 -42.21 31.65
N ILE A 41 -4.52 -41.82 32.57
CA ILE A 41 -4.99 -40.44 32.70
C ILE A 41 -3.82 -39.49 32.98
N MET A 42 -2.93 -39.82 33.89
CA MET A 42 -1.75 -39.04 34.22
C MET A 42 -0.83 -38.83 33.02
N TRP A 43 -0.54 -39.90 32.27
CA TRP A 43 0.26 -39.80 31.05
C TRP A 43 -0.40 -38.98 29.97
N THR A 44 -1.73 -39.10 29.80
CA THR A 44 -2.49 -38.29 28.83
C THR A 44 -2.50 -36.82 29.20
N LEU A 45 -2.69 -36.48 30.48
CA LEU A 45 -2.61 -35.09 30.96
C LEU A 45 -1.19 -34.51 30.82
N CYS A 46 -0.16 -35.28 31.15
CA CYS A 46 1.24 -34.87 30.90
C CYS A 46 1.52 -34.64 29.42
N LEU A 47 1.01 -35.47 28.53
CA LEU A 47 1.16 -35.33 27.08
C LEU A 47 0.43 -34.07 26.58
N LEU A 48 -0.79 -33.82 27.06
CA LEU A 48 -1.55 -32.62 26.73
C LEU A 48 -0.87 -31.34 27.25
N CYS A 49 -0.32 -31.37 28.47
CA CYS A 49 0.49 -30.27 29.00
C CYS A 49 1.76 -30.05 28.17
N LEU A 50 2.47 -31.10 27.77
CA LEU A 50 3.64 -30.98 26.92
C LEU A 50 3.30 -30.41 25.53
N LEU A 51 2.19 -30.84 24.93
CA LEU A 51 1.69 -30.30 23.67
C LEU A 51 1.25 -28.84 23.79
N SER A 52 0.60 -28.46 24.90
CA SER A 52 0.23 -27.07 25.15
C SER A 52 1.44 -26.15 25.39
N VAL A 53 2.46 -26.64 26.09
CA VAL A 53 3.73 -25.91 26.29
C VAL A 53 4.46 -25.74 24.95
N GLN A 54 4.47 -26.74 24.07
CA GLN A 54 5.05 -26.63 22.75
C GLN A 54 4.27 -25.61 21.88
N SER A 55 2.96 -25.56 21.93
CA SER A 55 2.18 -24.56 21.20
C SER A 55 2.41 -23.12 21.68
N VAL A 56 2.68 -22.92 22.97
CA VAL A 56 3.03 -21.59 23.53
C VAL A 56 4.43 -21.14 23.11
N VAL A 57 5.37 -22.07 22.93
CA VAL A 57 6.75 -21.75 22.51
C VAL A 57 6.83 -21.35 21.02
N TRP A 58 5.83 -21.71 20.21
CA TRP A 58 5.75 -21.36 18.77
C TRP A 58 4.73 -20.25 18.46
N ALA A 59 4.18 -19.58 19.47
CA ALA A 59 3.38 -18.41 19.22
C ALA A 59 4.29 -17.29 18.66
N GLU A 60 4.06 -16.90 17.43
CA GLU A 60 4.74 -15.76 16.82
C GLU A 60 4.59 -14.53 17.74
N PRO A 61 5.66 -13.74 17.96
CA PRO A 61 5.57 -12.57 18.81
C PRO A 61 4.53 -11.59 18.25
N HIS A 62 3.60 -11.17 19.07
CA HIS A 62 2.61 -10.16 18.69
C HIS A 62 3.28 -8.78 18.71
N LEU A 63 3.95 -8.43 17.59
CA LEU A 63 4.64 -7.15 17.46
C LEU A 63 3.65 -6.06 17.04
N LEU A 64 3.73 -4.92 17.71
CA LEU A 64 2.92 -3.77 17.34
C LEU A 64 3.45 -3.14 16.04
N PRO A 65 2.57 -2.76 15.11
CA PRO A 65 2.97 -1.98 13.95
C PRO A 65 3.71 -0.69 14.36
N LEU A 66 4.70 -0.29 13.58
CA LEU A 66 5.54 0.89 13.78
C LEU A 66 6.46 0.84 15.03
N SER A 67 6.53 -0.28 15.73
CA SER A 67 7.38 -0.41 16.94
C SER A 67 8.84 -0.69 16.60
N GLU A 68 9.73 -0.31 17.52
CA GLU A 68 11.16 -0.63 17.44
C GLU A 68 11.41 -2.15 17.50
N GLU A 69 10.56 -2.88 18.22
CA GLU A 69 10.62 -4.33 18.31
C GLU A 69 10.38 -4.98 16.94
N MET A 70 9.42 -4.45 16.16
CA MET A 70 9.16 -4.93 14.80
C MET A 70 10.33 -4.62 13.85
N VAL A 71 10.91 -3.41 13.92
CA VAL A 71 12.12 -3.05 13.15
C VAL A 71 13.25 -4.02 13.47
N ASN A 72 13.50 -4.27 14.75
CA ASN A 72 14.55 -5.18 15.20
C ASN A 72 14.30 -6.63 14.79
N TYR A 73 13.06 -7.09 14.86
CA TYR A 73 12.65 -8.43 14.44
C TYR A 73 12.94 -8.65 12.95
N ILE A 74 12.49 -7.73 12.09
CA ILE A 74 12.70 -7.80 10.64
C ILE A 74 14.19 -7.79 10.30
N ASN A 75 14.95 -6.88 10.90
CA ASN A 75 16.37 -6.72 10.61
C ASN A 75 17.20 -7.92 11.10
N LYS A 76 16.77 -8.63 12.15
CA LYS A 76 17.37 -9.87 12.64
C LYS A 76 17.03 -11.09 11.77
N ALA A 77 15.86 -11.08 11.13
CA ALA A 77 15.41 -12.18 10.28
C ALA A 77 16.23 -12.34 8.98
N ASN A 78 17.22 -11.47 8.75
CA ASN A 78 18.12 -11.50 7.58
C ASN A 78 17.36 -11.60 6.25
N THR A 79 16.36 -10.75 6.09
CA THR A 79 15.51 -10.67 4.91
C THR A 79 16.22 -10.01 3.73
N THR A 80 15.53 -9.91 2.59
CA THR A 80 16.00 -9.23 1.37
C THR A 80 15.90 -7.70 1.44
N TRP A 81 15.44 -7.17 2.58
CA TRP A 81 15.21 -5.73 2.79
C TRP A 81 15.54 -5.31 4.22
N LYS A 82 15.60 -4.00 4.43
CA LYS A 82 15.87 -3.40 5.73
C LYS A 82 14.70 -2.53 6.19
N ALA A 83 14.35 -2.70 7.46
CA ALA A 83 13.34 -1.91 8.15
C ALA A 83 13.96 -0.72 8.90
N GLY A 84 13.18 0.33 9.01
CA GLY A 84 13.45 1.51 9.84
C GLY A 84 12.18 2.36 9.95
N HIS A 85 12.20 3.40 10.79
CA HIS A 85 11.03 4.23 10.98
C HIS A 85 10.80 5.18 9.79
N ASN A 86 9.56 5.18 9.28
CA ASN A 86 9.05 6.14 8.30
C ASN A 86 7.93 7.00 8.89
N PHE A 87 7.37 6.59 10.02
CA PHE A 87 6.29 7.27 10.71
C PHE A 87 6.65 7.39 12.20
N GLN A 88 6.73 8.62 12.71
CA GLN A 88 6.97 8.91 14.11
C GLN A 88 5.89 9.87 14.62
N ASN A 89 5.47 9.68 15.87
CA ASN A 89 4.46 10.52 16.50
C ASN A 89 3.12 10.60 15.73
N VAL A 90 2.80 9.60 14.93
CA VAL A 90 1.52 9.46 14.26
C VAL A 90 0.79 8.21 14.75
N ASP A 91 -0.52 8.30 14.83
CA ASP A 91 -1.35 7.16 15.22
C ASP A 91 -1.38 6.12 14.09
N TYR A 92 -1.38 4.84 14.44
CA TYR A 92 -1.47 3.75 13.47
C TYR A 92 -2.74 3.83 12.61
N SER A 93 -3.87 4.30 13.19
CA SER A 93 -5.12 4.50 12.47
C SER A 93 -4.99 5.53 11.35
N TYR A 94 -4.18 6.58 11.56
CA TYR A 94 -3.84 7.56 10.52
C TYR A 94 -3.10 6.90 9.35
N VAL A 95 -2.04 6.14 9.65
CA VAL A 95 -1.25 5.46 8.61
C VAL A 95 -2.09 4.44 7.84
N LYS A 96 -2.95 3.71 8.55
CA LYS A 96 -3.92 2.80 7.94
C LYS A 96 -4.84 3.52 6.95
N ALA A 97 -5.27 4.71 7.28
CA ALA A 97 -6.20 5.50 6.45
C ALA A 97 -5.54 6.08 5.18
N LEU A 98 -4.20 6.13 5.09
CA LEU A 98 -3.47 6.44 3.85
C LEU A 98 -3.59 5.32 2.81
N CYS A 99 -3.89 4.08 3.23
CA CYS A 99 -4.12 2.93 2.34
C CYS A 99 -5.57 2.96 1.81
N GLY A 100 -5.87 3.93 0.94
CA GLY A 100 -7.21 4.23 0.44
C GLY A 100 -7.61 3.49 -0.84
N THR A 101 -7.06 2.32 -1.15
CA THR A 101 -7.44 1.56 -2.34
C THR A 101 -8.37 0.40 -1.97
N TYR A 102 -9.55 0.37 -2.60
CA TYR A 102 -10.44 -0.78 -2.50
C TYR A 102 -10.02 -1.86 -3.48
N MET A 103 -9.66 -3.03 -2.95
CA MET A 103 -9.17 -4.16 -3.72
C MET A 103 -10.31 -4.94 -4.41
N ASP A 104 -11.52 -4.85 -3.88
CA ASP A 104 -12.74 -5.47 -4.42
C ASP A 104 -13.56 -4.40 -5.14
N GLY A 105 -13.60 -4.42 -6.46
CA GLY A 105 -14.31 -3.37 -7.19
C GLY A 105 -14.45 -3.64 -8.69
N PRO A 106 -14.85 -2.62 -9.45
CA PRO A 106 -14.98 -2.72 -10.89
C PRO A 106 -13.64 -3.05 -11.53
N THR A 107 -13.67 -3.82 -12.60
CA THR A 107 -12.50 -4.14 -13.41
C THR A 107 -12.63 -3.50 -14.80
N LEU A 108 -11.50 -3.35 -15.47
CA LEU A 108 -11.44 -2.96 -16.88
C LEU A 108 -11.28 -4.20 -17.78
N PRO A 109 -11.64 -4.12 -19.07
CA PRO A 109 -11.33 -5.18 -20.00
C PRO A 109 -9.83 -5.50 -19.97
N VAL A 110 -9.51 -6.80 -19.99
CA VAL A 110 -8.12 -7.25 -20.07
C VAL A 110 -7.57 -6.97 -21.46
N LEU A 111 -6.36 -6.43 -21.53
CA LEU A 111 -5.65 -6.33 -22.80
C LEU A 111 -5.17 -7.72 -23.23
N GLU A 112 -5.72 -8.24 -24.34
CA GLU A 112 -5.43 -9.59 -24.85
C GLU A 112 -4.12 -9.65 -25.64
N GLU A 113 -3.76 -8.56 -26.33
CA GLU A 113 -2.58 -8.51 -27.19
C GLU A 113 -1.33 -8.13 -26.39
N TYR A 114 -0.60 -9.15 -25.96
CA TYR A 114 0.82 -9.01 -25.64
C TYR A 114 1.61 -9.73 -26.72
N ALA A 115 2.53 -9.01 -27.37
CA ALA A 115 3.49 -9.65 -28.27
C ALA A 115 4.35 -10.62 -27.42
N GLU A 116 4.06 -11.90 -27.53
CA GLU A 116 4.76 -12.97 -26.79
C GLU A 116 6.27 -13.01 -27.15
N ASP A 117 6.66 -12.36 -28.25
CA ASP A 117 8.01 -12.36 -28.80
C ASP A 117 8.88 -11.15 -28.40
N ILE A 118 8.42 -10.28 -27.47
CA ILE A 118 9.25 -9.15 -27.04
C ILE A 118 10.40 -9.65 -26.17
N LYS A 119 11.64 -9.49 -26.65
CA LYS A 119 12.83 -9.73 -25.85
C LYS A 119 13.00 -8.58 -24.85
N LEU A 120 12.62 -8.83 -23.59
CA LEU A 120 12.75 -7.88 -22.51
C LEU A 120 14.16 -7.91 -21.92
N PRO A 121 14.71 -6.75 -21.49
CA PRO A 121 15.97 -6.70 -20.75
C PRO A 121 15.82 -7.32 -19.36
N GLU A 122 16.92 -7.75 -18.76
CA GLU A 122 16.94 -8.27 -17.39
C GLU A 122 16.53 -7.22 -16.38
N ASN A 123 17.01 -6.00 -16.56
CA ASN A 123 16.70 -4.84 -15.73
C ASN A 123 16.14 -3.72 -16.61
N PHE A 124 15.20 -2.97 -16.09
CA PHE A 124 14.58 -1.84 -16.78
C PHE A 124 14.14 -0.78 -15.77
N ASP A 125 14.49 0.47 -16.08
CA ASP A 125 14.08 1.65 -15.34
C ASP A 125 13.52 2.70 -16.32
N ALA A 126 12.26 3.05 -16.18
CA ALA A 126 11.60 4.02 -17.03
C ALA A 126 12.25 5.43 -16.95
N ARG A 127 12.88 5.75 -15.82
CA ARG A 127 13.59 7.02 -15.61
C ARG A 127 14.84 7.16 -16.48
N GLU A 128 15.44 6.03 -16.82
CA GLU A 128 16.61 5.94 -17.71
C GLU A 128 16.17 5.83 -19.18
N GLN A 129 15.11 5.06 -19.43
CA GLN A 129 14.58 4.84 -20.79
C GLN A 129 13.99 6.13 -21.38
N TRP A 130 13.30 6.95 -20.59
CA TRP A 130 12.68 8.19 -21.02
C TRP A 130 13.17 9.39 -20.20
N PRO A 131 14.45 9.76 -20.30
CA PRO A 131 15.08 10.78 -19.45
C PRO A 131 14.49 12.18 -19.63
N ASN A 132 13.83 12.43 -20.77
CA ASN A 132 13.18 13.70 -21.10
C ASN A 132 11.74 13.80 -20.56
N CYS A 133 11.25 12.77 -19.84
CA CYS A 133 9.95 12.78 -19.18
C CYS A 133 10.13 12.92 -17.65
N PRO A 134 10.22 14.15 -17.12
CA PRO A 134 10.59 14.40 -15.73
C PRO A 134 9.59 13.84 -14.73
N THR A 135 8.32 13.73 -15.09
CA THR A 135 7.27 13.18 -14.21
C THR A 135 7.54 11.75 -13.76
N ILE A 136 8.30 10.97 -14.55
CA ILE A 136 8.67 9.59 -14.18
C ILE A 136 9.52 9.55 -12.90
N LYS A 137 10.33 10.59 -12.67
CA LYS A 137 11.21 10.73 -11.50
C LYS A 137 10.52 11.37 -10.31
N GLU A 138 9.35 11.94 -10.53
CA GLU A 138 8.63 12.68 -9.49
C GLU A 138 8.04 11.72 -8.45
N ILE A 139 8.22 12.07 -7.18
CA ILE A 139 7.55 11.47 -6.05
C ILE A 139 6.54 12.48 -5.52
N ARG A 140 5.27 12.10 -5.55
CA ARG A 140 4.19 12.94 -5.07
C ARG A 140 3.85 12.66 -3.61
N ASP A 141 3.03 13.55 -3.03
CA ASP A 141 2.55 13.43 -1.66
C ASP A 141 1.02 13.54 -1.64
N GLN A 142 0.35 12.48 -1.23
CA GLN A 142 -1.11 12.45 -1.08
C GLN A 142 -1.60 13.22 0.15
N GLY A 143 -0.68 13.65 1.03
CA GLY A 143 -1.02 14.33 2.29
C GLY A 143 -1.87 13.47 3.21
N SER A 144 -2.62 14.11 4.10
CA SER A 144 -3.53 13.44 5.04
C SER A 144 -4.84 12.99 4.36
N CYS A 145 -4.74 12.14 3.33
CA CYS A 145 -5.88 11.70 2.50
C CYS A 145 -5.63 10.28 1.96
N GLY A 146 -6.62 9.41 2.03
CA GLY A 146 -6.56 8.06 1.46
C GLY A 146 -6.77 8.08 -0.07
N SER A 147 -5.98 8.87 -0.80
CA SER A 147 -6.11 9.12 -2.23
C SER A 147 -5.08 8.39 -3.11
N CYS A 148 -4.39 7.39 -2.59
CA CYS A 148 -3.40 6.60 -3.34
C CYS A 148 -3.96 6.04 -4.66
N TRP A 149 -5.24 5.64 -4.69
CA TRP A 149 -5.97 5.20 -5.87
C TRP A 149 -6.01 6.26 -6.99
N ALA A 150 -5.96 7.54 -6.64
CA ALA A 150 -5.93 8.65 -7.59
C ALA A 150 -4.49 9.00 -7.99
N PHE A 151 -3.55 8.98 -7.03
CA PHE A 151 -2.14 9.30 -7.28
C PHE A 151 -1.48 8.26 -8.20
N GLY A 152 -1.63 6.96 -7.92
CA GLY A 152 -1.08 5.92 -8.79
C GLY A 152 -1.55 6.05 -10.24
N ALA A 153 -2.84 6.38 -10.45
CA ALA A 153 -3.39 6.62 -11.78
C ALA A 153 -2.78 7.86 -12.44
N VAL A 154 -2.86 9.05 -11.82
CA VAL A 154 -2.42 10.31 -12.48
C VAL A 154 -0.93 10.38 -12.69
N GLU A 155 -0.12 9.76 -11.83
CA GLU A 155 1.32 9.66 -12.02
C GLU A 155 1.66 8.84 -13.27
N ALA A 156 1.08 7.64 -13.40
CA ALA A 156 1.28 6.79 -14.56
C ALA A 156 0.70 7.43 -15.84
N ILE A 157 -0.42 8.14 -15.77
CA ILE A 157 -1.00 8.86 -16.89
C ILE A 157 -0.09 10.01 -17.33
N SER A 158 0.45 10.80 -16.41
CA SER A 158 1.39 11.90 -16.70
C SER A 158 2.60 11.41 -17.46
N ASP A 159 3.20 10.31 -17.00
CA ASP A 159 4.35 9.67 -17.62
C ASP A 159 4.02 9.20 -19.04
N ARG A 160 2.87 8.55 -19.23
CA ARG A 160 2.41 8.06 -20.53
C ARG A 160 2.11 9.17 -21.52
N VAL A 161 1.54 10.30 -21.06
CA VAL A 161 1.34 11.49 -21.92
C VAL A 161 2.68 11.99 -22.46
N CYS A 162 3.71 12.07 -21.63
CA CYS A 162 5.03 12.47 -22.05
C CYS A 162 5.65 11.46 -23.03
N ILE A 163 5.62 10.18 -22.70
CA ILE A 163 6.20 9.10 -23.51
C ILE A 163 5.54 9.05 -24.90
N HIS A 164 4.21 9.00 -24.96
CA HIS A 164 3.47 8.87 -26.20
C HIS A 164 3.47 10.13 -27.08
N SER A 165 3.80 11.28 -26.50
CA SER A 165 4.07 12.52 -27.25
C SER A 165 5.52 12.65 -27.73
N ASN A 166 6.36 11.62 -27.52
CA ASN A 166 7.81 11.70 -27.75
C ASN A 166 8.46 12.89 -27.02
N SER A 167 8.08 13.10 -25.76
CA SER A 167 8.53 14.18 -24.89
C SER A 167 8.14 15.61 -25.34
N ASN A 168 7.21 15.74 -26.30
CA ASN A 168 6.72 17.05 -26.72
C ASN A 168 5.71 17.65 -25.74
N VAL A 169 5.01 16.81 -24.97
CA VAL A 169 4.04 17.22 -23.95
C VAL A 169 4.47 16.64 -22.61
N SER A 170 4.95 17.49 -21.73
CA SER A 170 5.31 17.12 -20.35
C SER A 170 4.42 17.88 -19.39
N ILE A 171 3.44 17.20 -18.84
CA ILE A 171 2.41 17.78 -17.93
C ILE A 171 2.18 16.86 -16.75
N GLU A 172 1.78 17.46 -15.65
CA GLU A 172 1.28 16.75 -14.48
C GLU A 172 -0.25 16.69 -14.56
N ILE A 173 -0.80 15.49 -14.63
CA ILE A 173 -2.25 15.27 -14.53
C ILE A 173 -2.69 15.47 -13.09
N SER A 174 -3.81 16.16 -12.92
CA SER A 174 -4.32 16.61 -11.63
C SER A 174 -4.89 15.47 -10.79
N ALA A 175 -4.25 15.17 -9.66
CA ALA A 175 -4.84 14.33 -8.61
C ALA A 175 -6.06 15.02 -7.97
N GLN A 176 -6.06 16.36 -7.89
CA GLN A 176 -7.16 17.17 -7.36
C GLN A 176 -8.45 16.97 -8.15
N ASP A 177 -8.39 17.08 -9.49
CA ASP A 177 -9.55 16.91 -10.35
C ASP A 177 -10.12 15.49 -10.26
N LEU A 178 -9.24 14.47 -10.29
CA LEU A 178 -9.66 13.08 -10.18
C LEU A 178 -10.29 12.80 -8.81
N LEU A 179 -9.63 13.19 -7.73
CA LEU A 179 -10.07 12.97 -6.35
C LEU A 179 -11.43 13.58 -6.07
N SER A 180 -11.62 14.84 -6.50
CA SER A 180 -12.80 15.62 -6.13
C SER A 180 -13.98 15.42 -7.09
N CYS A 181 -13.71 15.18 -8.38
CA CYS A 181 -14.76 15.20 -9.41
C CYS A 181 -15.20 13.79 -9.89
N CYS A 182 -14.44 12.76 -9.61
CA CYS A 182 -14.83 11.39 -9.98
C CYS A 182 -15.74 10.73 -8.93
N HIS A 183 -17.04 11.04 -8.96
CA HIS A 183 -17.99 10.44 -8.01
C HIS A 183 -18.22 8.93 -8.20
N ILE A 184 -17.82 8.35 -9.33
CA ILE A 184 -17.88 6.90 -9.58
C ILE A 184 -16.62 6.16 -9.15
N CYS A 185 -15.56 6.90 -8.78
CA CYS A 185 -14.27 6.30 -8.42
C CYS A 185 -14.18 5.86 -6.96
N GLY A 186 -15.15 6.23 -6.12
CA GLY A 186 -15.16 5.89 -4.71
C GLY A 186 -15.56 7.07 -3.83
N PHE A 187 -14.90 7.20 -2.68
CA PHE A 187 -15.27 8.12 -1.60
C PHE A 187 -14.17 9.17 -1.32
N GLY A 188 -13.44 9.59 -2.35
CA GLY A 188 -12.42 10.62 -2.24
C GLY A 188 -11.28 10.25 -1.29
N CYS A 189 -11.05 11.06 -0.24
CA CYS A 189 -10.05 10.80 0.79
C CYS A 189 -10.31 9.56 1.65
N HIS A 190 -11.52 9.00 1.58
CA HIS A 190 -11.86 7.74 2.28
C HIS A 190 -11.67 6.50 1.40
N GLY A 191 -11.07 6.65 0.22
CA GLY A 191 -10.69 5.56 -0.66
C GLY A 191 -11.43 5.52 -1.98
N GLY A 192 -10.89 4.72 -2.92
CA GLY A 192 -11.46 4.55 -4.25
C GLY A 192 -10.90 3.37 -5.03
N TYR A 193 -11.28 3.31 -6.30
CA TYR A 193 -11.04 2.20 -7.21
C TYR A 193 -10.13 2.63 -8.37
N PRO A 194 -8.91 2.09 -8.49
CA PRO A 194 -7.99 2.37 -9.59
C PRO A 194 -8.62 2.19 -10.98
N ALA A 195 -9.32 1.06 -11.21
CA ALA A 195 -9.99 0.80 -12.48
C ALA A 195 -10.98 1.92 -12.88
N ALA A 196 -11.71 2.46 -11.91
CA ALA A 196 -12.65 3.55 -12.16
C ALA A 196 -11.94 4.87 -12.47
N ALA A 197 -10.76 5.12 -11.89
CA ALA A 197 -9.93 6.28 -12.20
C ALA A 197 -9.49 6.27 -13.68
N TRP A 198 -8.97 5.17 -14.19
CA TRP A 198 -8.59 5.01 -15.59
C TRP A 198 -9.80 5.10 -16.54
N TYR A 199 -10.95 4.50 -16.15
CA TYR A 199 -12.19 4.64 -16.91
C TYR A 199 -12.64 6.09 -16.98
N TYR A 200 -12.59 6.83 -15.87
CA TYR A 200 -12.95 8.23 -15.80
C TYR A 200 -12.05 9.08 -16.69
N TRP A 201 -10.73 8.92 -16.63
CA TRP A 201 -9.79 9.58 -17.52
C TRP A 201 -10.13 9.36 -19.00
N ARG A 202 -10.42 8.11 -19.39
CA ARG A 202 -10.82 7.81 -20.77
C ARG A 202 -12.13 8.50 -21.17
N LYS A 203 -13.11 8.57 -20.30
CA LYS A 203 -14.48 9.03 -20.60
C LYS A 203 -14.70 10.51 -20.38
N ARG A 204 -14.08 11.11 -19.35
CA ARG A 204 -14.31 12.49 -18.93
C ARG A 204 -13.10 13.38 -19.09
N GLY A 205 -11.91 12.78 -19.22
CA GLY A 205 -10.64 13.49 -19.23
C GLY A 205 -10.32 14.06 -17.85
N LEU A 206 -9.04 14.38 -17.67
CA LEU A 206 -8.52 15.03 -16.46
C LEU A 206 -7.76 16.29 -16.88
N VAL A 207 -7.83 17.34 -16.07
CA VAL A 207 -7.07 18.56 -16.29
C VAL A 207 -5.63 18.40 -15.76
N THR A 208 -4.79 19.37 -16.04
CA THR A 208 -3.45 19.47 -15.46
C THR A 208 -3.49 19.96 -14.03
N GLY A 209 -2.50 19.58 -13.22
CA GLY A 209 -2.35 20.05 -11.84
C GLY A 209 -1.20 19.37 -11.13
N GLY A 210 -0.28 20.18 -10.65
CA GLY A 210 0.92 19.73 -9.92
C GLY A 210 0.67 19.47 -8.44
N LEU A 211 1.76 19.51 -7.69
CA LEU A 211 1.79 19.31 -6.24
C LEU A 211 1.09 20.45 -5.49
N TYR A 212 0.93 20.24 -4.18
CA TYR A 212 0.43 21.28 -3.29
C TYR A 212 1.25 22.56 -3.43
N ASP A 213 0.55 23.70 -3.54
CA ASP A 213 1.14 25.05 -3.64
C ASP A 213 2.13 25.24 -4.81
N SER A 214 2.10 24.36 -5.82
CA SER A 214 3.02 24.43 -6.96
C SER A 214 2.67 25.53 -7.97
N ASN A 215 1.43 25.99 -8.00
CA ASN A 215 0.87 26.85 -9.05
C ASN A 215 1.03 26.26 -10.48
N ILE A 216 1.18 24.94 -10.59
CA ILE A 216 1.35 24.25 -11.87
C ILE A 216 0.00 23.67 -12.31
N GLY A 217 -0.42 24.01 -13.54
CA GLY A 217 -1.61 23.45 -14.16
C GLY A 217 -2.93 24.12 -13.76
N CYS A 218 -4.01 23.52 -14.20
CA CYS A 218 -5.39 24.03 -14.02
C CYS A 218 -5.86 23.87 -12.57
N GLN A 219 -5.60 22.70 -11.97
CA GLN A 219 -5.99 22.39 -10.58
C GLN A 219 -4.84 21.69 -9.84
N PRO A 220 -3.93 22.44 -9.22
CA PRO A 220 -2.93 21.90 -8.31
C PRO A 220 -3.58 21.19 -7.12
N TYR A 221 -2.86 20.25 -6.50
CA TYR A 221 -3.35 19.55 -5.32
C TYR A 221 -3.53 20.49 -4.13
N THR A 222 -4.64 20.38 -3.41
CA THR A 222 -5.01 21.34 -2.35
C THR A 222 -4.79 20.81 -0.93
N ILE A 223 -4.52 19.52 -0.78
CA ILE A 223 -4.23 18.93 0.52
C ILE A 223 -2.72 19.06 0.79
N PRO A 224 -2.32 19.73 1.90
CA PRO A 224 -0.92 19.96 2.18
C PRO A 224 -0.18 18.67 2.53
N PRO A 225 1.11 18.57 2.17
CA PRO A 225 1.99 17.54 2.67
C PRO A 225 2.20 17.73 4.17
N CYS A 226 2.47 16.63 4.87
CA CYS A 226 2.79 16.71 6.29
C CYS A 226 4.00 15.83 6.65
N GLU A 227 4.59 16.12 7.80
CA GLU A 227 5.77 15.42 8.30
C GLU A 227 5.38 14.09 8.95
N HIS A 228 5.83 12.97 8.36
CA HIS A 228 5.49 11.63 8.83
C HIS A 228 6.45 11.09 9.89
N HIS A 229 7.73 11.46 9.86
CA HIS A 229 8.75 10.73 10.64
C HIS A 229 9.91 11.58 11.16
N VAL A 230 10.10 12.77 10.67
CA VAL A 230 11.15 13.67 11.12
C VAL A 230 10.61 15.08 11.35
N SER A 231 11.24 15.83 12.23
CA SER A 231 10.97 17.27 12.34
C SER A 231 11.60 17.96 11.14
N GLY A 232 10.79 18.45 10.24
CA GLY A 232 11.20 19.14 9.03
C GLY A 232 10.48 20.45 8.83
N SER A 233 10.41 20.91 7.58
CA SER A 233 9.73 22.16 7.21
C SER A 233 8.23 22.00 7.02
N ARG A 234 7.72 20.77 6.93
CA ARG A 234 6.29 20.50 6.77
C ARG A 234 5.58 20.52 8.12
N PRO A 235 4.28 20.84 8.17
CA PRO A 235 3.51 20.71 9.39
C PRO A 235 3.39 19.24 9.82
N GLN A 236 3.19 19.00 11.10
CA GLN A 236 2.88 17.63 11.59
C GLN A 236 1.58 17.12 11.01
N CYS A 237 1.54 15.82 10.67
CA CYS A 237 0.34 15.16 10.21
C CYS A 237 -0.75 15.17 11.29
N LYS A 238 -1.97 15.44 10.86
CA LYS A 238 -3.17 15.48 11.71
C LYS A 238 -4.15 14.37 11.26
N SER A 239 -5.41 14.52 11.63
CA SER A 239 -6.48 13.66 11.10
C SER A 239 -6.59 13.78 9.57
N LEU A 240 -7.24 12.78 8.94
CA LEU A 240 -7.54 12.84 7.52
C LEU A 240 -8.32 14.10 7.16
N GLU A 241 -7.94 14.69 6.04
CA GLU A 241 -8.63 15.82 5.44
C GLU A 241 -9.94 15.38 4.78
N HIS A 242 -10.88 16.30 4.68
CA HIS A 242 -12.10 16.09 3.91
C HIS A 242 -11.78 16.08 2.41
N THR A 243 -12.54 15.28 1.65
CA THR A 243 -12.45 15.30 0.19
C THR A 243 -12.78 16.72 -0.30
N PRO A 244 -11.90 17.37 -1.07
CA PRO A 244 -12.18 18.68 -1.63
C PRO A 244 -13.41 18.67 -2.54
N HIS A 245 -14.12 19.79 -2.58
CA HIS A 245 -15.26 19.94 -3.49
C HIS A 245 -14.83 19.97 -4.96
N CYS A 246 -15.57 19.28 -5.82
CA CYS A 246 -15.35 19.36 -7.27
C CYS A 246 -15.59 20.78 -7.79
N LYS A 247 -14.59 21.32 -8.48
CA LYS A 247 -14.67 22.61 -9.18
C LYS A 247 -14.46 22.37 -10.67
N SER A 248 -15.36 22.87 -11.53
CA SER A 248 -15.17 22.86 -12.99
C SER A 248 -14.51 24.16 -13.47
N GLN A 249 -13.48 24.60 -12.76
CA GLN A 249 -12.74 25.84 -13.00
C GLN A 249 -11.26 25.60 -12.71
N CYS A 250 -10.40 26.26 -13.46
CA CYS A 250 -8.96 26.33 -13.17
C CYS A 250 -8.67 27.44 -12.15
N GLU A 251 -7.47 27.44 -11.60
CA GLU A 251 -6.96 28.58 -10.85
C GLU A 251 -7.03 29.87 -11.68
N ALA A 252 -7.22 31.00 -11.01
CA ALA A 252 -7.57 32.27 -11.66
C ALA A 252 -6.54 32.75 -12.69
N GLU A 253 -5.27 32.45 -12.49
CA GLU A 253 -4.15 32.87 -13.38
C GLU A 253 -3.84 31.86 -14.48
N TYR A 254 -4.52 30.70 -14.51
CA TYR A 254 -4.30 29.69 -15.52
C TYR A 254 -4.97 30.07 -16.85
N LYS A 255 -4.21 29.98 -17.96
CA LYS A 255 -4.63 30.52 -19.25
C LYS A 255 -5.78 29.77 -19.91
N ASN A 256 -5.86 28.45 -19.73
CA ASN A 256 -6.87 27.62 -20.36
C ASN A 256 -8.12 27.52 -19.49
N SER A 257 -9.28 27.35 -20.12
CA SER A 257 -10.47 26.97 -19.39
C SER A 257 -10.39 25.49 -18.96
N TYR A 258 -11.07 25.14 -17.88
CA TYR A 258 -11.16 23.76 -17.38
C TYR A 258 -11.52 22.73 -18.48
N LYS A 259 -12.46 23.10 -19.38
CA LYS A 259 -12.87 22.25 -20.48
C LYS A 259 -11.78 22.11 -21.56
N ALA A 260 -11.05 23.17 -21.83
CA ALA A 260 -9.98 23.18 -22.82
C ALA A 260 -8.71 22.45 -22.34
N ASP A 261 -8.54 22.34 -21.02
CA ASP A 261 -7.38 21.69 -20.40
C ASP A 261 -7.59 20.18 -20.15
N LYS A 262 -8.70 19.59 -20.58
CA LYS A 262 -8.96 18.16 -20.41
C LYS A 262 -8.09 17.28 -21.31
N HIS A 263 -7.34 16.40 -20.70
CA HIS A 263 -6.54 15.33 -21.34
C HIS A 263 -7.24 13.99 -21.20
N TYR A 264 -7.40 13.28 -22.30
CA TYR A 264 -8.21 12.07 -22.36
C TYR A 264 -7.35 10.84 -22.64
N GLY A 265 -7.81 9.68 -22.18
CA GLY A 265 -7.34 8.39 -22.65
C GLY A 265 -8.07 7.95 -23.92
N MET A 266 -7.33 7.42 -24.89
CA MET A 266 -7.88 6.68 -26.01
C MET A 266 -8.39 5.32 -25.54
N SER A 267 -7.64 4.65 -24.65
CA SER A 267 -7.99 3.37 -24.02
C SER A 267 -7.75 3.39 -22.52
N ALA A 268 -8.38 2.47 -21.82
CA ALA A 268 -8.11 2.10 -20.43
C ALA A 268 -8.38 0.59 -20.31
N TYR A 269 -7.44 -0.14 -19.69
CA TYR A 269 -7.49 -1.59 -19.62
C TYR A 269 -6.79 -2.13 -18.39
N HIS A 270 -7.14 -3.38 -18.05
CA HIS A 270 -6.42 -4.19 -17.07
C HIS A 270 -5.29 -4.94 -17.79
N VAL A 271 -4.08 -4.89 -17.27
CA VAL A 271 -2.94 -5.64 -17.75
C VAL A 271 -3.01 -7.06 -17.19
N ARG A 272 -2.84 -8.07 -18.03
CA ARG A 272 -2.88 -9.48 -17.59
C ARG A 272 -1.96 -9.72 -16.40
N SER A 273 -2.45 -10.44 -15.38
CA SER A 273 -1.77 -10.74 -14.11
C SER A 273 -0.62 -11.75 -14.28
N LYS A 274 0.34 -11.41 -15.14
CA LYS A 274 1.57 -12.18 -15.42
C LYS A 274 2.73 -11.20 -15.47
N ALA A 275 3.80 -11.49 -14.76
CA ALA A 275 4.98 -10.62 -14.71
C ALA A 275 5.48 -10.25 -16.13
N GLN A 276 5.55 -11.22 -17.06
CA GLN A 276 5.97 -10.98 -18.42
C GLN A 276 5.07 -9.97 -19.18
N ALA A 277 3.75 -10.05 -18.97
CA ALA A 277 2.81 -9.12 -19.60
C ALA A 277 2.94 -7.71 -19.02
N ILE A 278 3.12 -7.60 -17.70
CA ILE A 278 3.33 -6.31 -17.02
C ILE A 278 4.65 -5.68 -17.46
N MET A 279 5.74 -6.46 -17.53
CA MET A 279 7.04 -6.00 -18.05
C MET A 279 6.92 -5.50 -19.50
N ALA A 280 6.25 -6.26 -20.37
CA ALA A 280 6.05 -5.89 -21.78
C ALA A 280 5.24 -4.59 -21.90
N GLU A 281 4.21 -4.42 -21.09
CA GLU A 281 3.39 -3.21 -21.06
C GLU A 281 4.22 -1.98 -20.63
N ILE A 282 4.98 -2.10 -19.54
CA ILE A 282 5.84 -1.00 -19.08
C ILE A 282 6.92 -0.67 -20.11
N TYR A 283 7.55 -1.68 -20.70
CA TYR A 283 8.61 -1.50 -21.70
C TYR A 283 8.13 -0.77 -22.94
N LYS A 284 6.92 -1.10 -23.40
CA LYS A 284 6.33 -0.56 -24.63
C LYS A 284 5.67 0.80 -24.44
N ASN A 285 4.92 0.97 -23.35
CA ASN A 285 3.96 2.06 -23.20
C ASN A 285 4.23 2.97 -21.98
N GLY A 286 5.19 2.59 -21.10
CA GLY A 286 5.54 3.36 -19.91
C GLY A 286 4.90 2.85 -18.63
N PRO A 287 5.14 3.52 -17.48
CA PRO A 287 4.69 3.14 -16.16
C PRO A 287 3.20 2.80 -16.07
N VAL A 288 2.84 1.91 -15.14
CA VAL A 288 1.48 1.46 -14.88
C VAL A 288 1.08 1.74 -13.44
N GLU A 289 -0.21 1.80 -13.15
CA GLU A 289 -0.71 1.75 -11.79
C GLU A 289 -0.85 0.29 -11.35
N GLY A 290 -0.32 -0.03 -10.16
CA GLY A 290 -0.49 -1.31 -9.51
C GLY A 290 -1.08 -1.15 -8.11
N ALA A 291 -1.94 -2.09 -7.69
CA ALA A 291 -2.49 -2.10 -6.35
C ALA A 291 -2.12 -3.39 -5.61
N PHE A 292 -1.85 -3.27 -4.30
CA PHE A 292 -1.47 -4.40 -3.46
C PHE A 292 -1.96 -4.24 -2.02
N THR A 293 -1.96 -5.34 -1.28
CA THR A 293 -2.25 -5.33 0.15
C THR A 293 -1.01 -4.90 0.92
N VAL A 294 -1.11 -3.80 1.64
CA VAL A 294 -0.09 -3.37 2.61
C VAL A 294 -0.23 -4.19 3.88
N PHE A 295 0.90 -4.70 4.37
CA PHE A 295 1.04 -5.32 5.68
C PHE A 295 1.77 -4.38 6.64
N GLY A 296 1.66 -4.64 7.94
CA GLY A 296 2.22 -3.75 8.96
C GLY A 296 3.71 -3.51 8.86
N ASP A 297 4.47 -4.49 8.39
CA ASP A 297 5.92 -4.39 8.19
C ASP A 297 6.31 -3.53 6.98
N PHE A 298 5.47 -3.44 5.94
CA PHE A 298 5.73 -2.55 4.79
C PHE A 298 5.87 -1.08 5.20
N LEU A 299 5.16 -0.66 6.22
CA LEU A 299 5.22 0.71 6.75
C LEU A 299 6.63 1.10 7.21
N LEU A 300 7.46 0.10 7.52
CA LEU A 300 8.83 0.25 8.01
C LEU A 300 9.90 0.08 6.90
N TYR A 301 9.50 -0.10 5.64
CA TYR A 301 10.44 -0.32 4.55
C TYR A 301 11.42 0.87 4.39
N LYS A 302 12.72 0.57 4.26
CA LYS A 302 13.76 1.54 3.92
C LYS A 302 14.50 1.22 2.63
N THR A 303 15.02 0.02 2.47
CA THR A 303 15.84 -0.37 1.31
C THR A 303 15.75 -1.87 1.03
N GLY A 304 16.18 -2.29 -0.16
CA GLY A 304 16.20 -3.68 -0.58
C GLY A 304 14.89 -4.13 -1.22
N VAL A 305 14.71 -5.43 -1.41
CA VAL A 305 13.51 -6.00 -2.05
C VAL A 305 12.53 -6.47 -0.98
N TYR A 306 11.44 -5.71 -0.83
CA TYR A 306 10.41 -6.02 0.16
C TYR A 306 9.79 -7.39 -0.07
N GLN A 307 9.74 -8.16 0.98
CA GLN A 307 8.97 -9.38 1.14
C GLN A 307 8.31 -9.33 2.52
N HIS A 308 7.00 -9.57 2.58
CA HIS A 308 6.27 -9.59 3.84
C HIS A 308 6.86 -10.64 4.79
N VAL A 309 7.17 -10.23 6.00
CA VAL A 309 7.79 -11.03 7.07
C VAL A 309 6.85 -11.20 8.24
N HIS A 310 6.21 -10.10 8.68
CA HIS A 310 5.39 -10.10 9.89
C HIS A 310 4.34 -8.98 9.88
N GLY A 311 3.23 -9.22 10.55
CA GLY A 311 2.16 -8.26 10.75
C GLY A 311 0.89 -8.56 9.95
N PHE A 312 -0.19 -7.91 10.32
CA PHE A 312 -1.51 -8.09 9.71
C PHE A 312 -1.71 -7.16 8.51
N PRO A 313 -2.66 -7.49 7.61
CA PRO A 313 -3.06 -6.57 6.55
C PRO A 313 -3.55 -5.24 7.12
N VAL A 314 -3.06 -4.15 6.54
CA VAL A 314 -3.40 -2.76 6.89
C VAL A 314 -4.54 -2.26 6.01
N GLY A 315 -4.39 -2.43 4.70
CA GLY A 315 -5.34 -1.99 3.68
C GLY A 315 -4.80 -2.15 2.27
N GLY A 316 -5.59 -1.81 1.27
CA GLY A 316 -5.17 -1.76 -0.11
C GLY A 316 -4.47 -0.42 -0.42
N HIS A 317 -3.42 -0.47 -1.23
CA HIS A 317 -2.64 0.70 -1.62
C HIS A 317 -2.31 0.64 -3.11
N ALA A 318 -2.46 1.75 -3.80
CA ALA A 318 -2.11 1.88 -5.20
C ALA A 318 -0.85 2.73 -5.37
N ILE A 319 -0.01 2.34 -6.31
CA ILE A 319 1.31 2.93 -6.56
C ILE A 319 1.62 2.91 -8.06
N LYS A 320 2.64 3.62 -8.46
CA LYS A 320 3.16 3.57 -9.81
C LYS A 320 4.27 2.51 -9.91
N ILE A 321 4.17 1.57 -10.86
CA ILE A 321 5.25 0.63 -11.21
C ILE A 321 5.94 1.17 -12.45
N LEU A 322 7.26 1.43 -12.35
CA LEU A 322 8.03 2.08 -13.39
C LEU A 322 9.23 1.27 -13.88
N GLY A 323 9.45 0.07 -13.35
CA GLY A 323 10.55 -0.76 -13.77
C GLY A 323 10.64 -2.09 -13.04
N TRP A 324 11.70 -2.81 -13.31
CA TRP A 324 12.02 -4.10 -12.71
C TRP A 324 13.51 -4.39 -12.77
N GLY A 325 13.94 -5.36 -11.98
CA GLY A 325 15.31 -5.86 -12.01
C GLY A 325 15.51 -7.05 -11.11
N THR A 326 16.78 -7.33 -10.83
CA THR A 326 17.21 -8.37 -9.89
C THR A 326 18.26 -7.77 -8.95
N GLU A 327 18.08 -7.92 -7.65
CA GLU A 327 19.01 -7.47 -6.61
C GLU A 327 19.38 -8.66 -5.72
N ASN A 328 20.67 -8.99 -5.64
CA ASN A 328 21.18 -10.13 -4.88
C ASN A 328 20.42 -11.45 -5.18
N GLY A 329 20.10 -11.69 -6.46
CA GLY A 329 19.35 -12.86 -6.91
C GLY A 329 17.85 -12.81 -6.69
N THR A 330 17.31 -11.71 -6.13
CA THR A 330 15.87 -11.51 -5.90
C THR A 330 15.28 -10.58 -6.96
N SER A 331 14.34 -11.10 -7.74
CA SER A 331 13.64 -10.31 -8.76
C SER A 331 12.66 -9.34 -8.12
N TYR A 332 12.61 -8.09 -8.62
CA TYR A 332 11.77 -7.04 -8.04
C TYR A 332 11.00 -6.22 -9.08
N TRP A 333 9.92 -5.59 -8.64
CA TRP A 333 9.31 -4.44 -9.25
C TRP A 333 9.87 -3.16 -8.62
N LEU A 334 10.23 -2.16 -9.44
CA LEU A 334 10.57 -0.82 -9.00
C LEU A 334 9.31 0.04 -8.98
N CYS A 335 8.98 0.60 -7.83
CA CYS A 335 7.74 1.32 -7.58
C CYS A 335 8.00 2.72 -7.01
N ALA A 336 7.14 3.67 -7.36
CA ALA A 336 7.04 4.98 -6.73
C ALA A 336 5.82 5.02 -5.81
N ASN A 337 6.02 5.45 -4.58
CA ASN A 337 4.97 5.66 -3.59
C ASN A 337 4.52 7.13 -3.60
N SER A 338 3.37 7.42 -2.97
CA SER A 338 2.79 8.76 -2.83
C SER A 338 2.80 9.28 -1.38
N TRP A 339 3.82 8.93 -0.60
CA TRP A 339 4.01 9.35 0.80
C TRP A 339 5.26 10.22 0.97
N ASN A 340 5.56 11.10 0.00
CA ASN A 340 6.72 11.96 -0.16
C ASN A 340 8.10 11.24 -0.21
N THR A 341 9.17 12.02 -0.38
CA THR A 341 10.54 11.51 -0.55
C THR A 341 11.20 11.03 0.74
N ASP A 342 10.61 11.32 1.90
CA ASP A 342 11.18 10.92 3.19
C ASP A 342 10.84 9.46 3.54
N TRP A 343 9.78 8.93 2.93
CA TRP A 343 9.40 7.53 3.09
C TRP A 343 10.27 6.61 2.20
N GLY A 344 10.63 5.45 2.74
CA GLY A 344 11.31 4.38 2.01
C GLY A 344 12.69 4.79 1.47
N ASP A 345 12.97 4.45 0.22
CA ASP A 345 14.19 4.82 -0.51
C ASP A 345 13.91 6.06 -1.38
N ASN A 346 13.95 7.24 -0.76
CA ASN A 346 13.61 8.52 -1.41
C ASN A 346 12.24 8.51 -2.10
N GLY A 347 11.23 7.89 -1.47
CA GLY A 347 9.88 7.75 -2.00
C GLY A 347 9.67 6.53 -2.91
N PHE A 348 10.74 5.84 -3.30
CA PHE A 348 10.68 4.61 -4.07
C PHE A 348 10.77 3.37 -3.18
N PHE A 349 10.37 2.24 -3.73
CA PHE A 349 10.58 0.93 -3.12
C PHE A 349 10.68 -0.17 -4.17
N LYS A 350 11.26 -1.30 -3.76
CA LYS A 350 11.29 -2.53 -4.54
C LYS A 350 10.46 -3.58 -3.83
N ILE A 351 9.65 -4.34 -4.58
CA ILE A 351 8.84 -5.44 -4.06
C ILE A 351 9.05 -6.68 -4.91
N LEU A 352 9.01 -7.86 -4.30
CA LEU A 352 9.22 -9.15 -4.96
C LEU A 352 8.34 -9.31 -6.20
N ARG A 353 8.98 -9.65 -7.34
CA ARG A 353 8.36 -9.85 -8.66
C ARG A 353 8.22 -11.33 -9.00
N GLY A 354 7.14 -11.67 -9.71
CA GLY A 354 6.93 -12.99 -10.31
C GLY A 354 6.28 -14.01 -9.38
N LYS A 355 5.80 -13.57 -8.21
CA LYS A 355 5.13 -14.40 -7.21
C LYS A 355 3.77 -13.82 -6.77
N ASN A 356 3.31 -12.77 -7.44
CA ASN A 356 2.13 -12.00 -7.03
C ASN A 356 2.16 -11.63 -5.55
N HIS A 357 3.35 -11.22 -5.07
CA HIS A 357 3.58 -10.94 -3.66
C HIS A 357 2.68 -9.80 -3.17
N CYS A 358 1.98 -10.00 -2.06
CA CYS A 358 0.95 -9.07 -1.55
C CYS A 358 -0.13 -8.68 -2.57
N GLY A 359 -0.30 -9.45 -3.65
CA GLY A 359 -1.25 -9.19 -4.72
C GLY A 359 -0.81 -8.15 -5.75
N ILE A 360 0.46 -7.69 -5.74
CA ILE A 360 0.97 -6.59 -6.59
C ILE A 360 0.79 -6.83 -8.09
N GLU A 361 0.69 -8.06 -8.55
CA GLU A 361 0.54 -8.40 -9.97
C GLU A 361 -0.93 -8.64 -10.38
N SER A 362 -1.86 -8.58 -9.42
CA SER A 362 -3.28 -8.91 -9.65
C SER A 362 -4.11 -7.74 -10.17
N GLN A 363 -3.77 -6.51 -9.80
CA GLN A 363 -4.52 -5.31 -10.16
C GLN A 363 -3.61 -4.28 -10.81
N ILE A 364 -3.36 -4.48 -12.09
CA ILE A 364 -2.52 -3.58 -12.90
C ILE A 364 -3.38 -2.88 -13.93
N TYR A 365 -3.41 -1.56 -13.86
CA TYR A 365 -4.20 -0.73 -14.76
C TYR A 365 -3.32 0.20 -15.58
N ALA A 366 -3.73 0.38 -16.83
CA ALA A 366 -3.03 1.20 -17.80
C ALA A 366 -3.99 1.74 -18.87
N GLY A 367 -3.47 2.57 -19.75
CA GLY A 367 -4.22 3.10 -20.89
C GLY A 367 -3.30 3.89 -21.82
N ILE A 368 -3.76 4.14 -23.04
CA ILE A 368 -3.05 4.92 -24.05
C ILE A 368 -3.64 6.32 -24.08
N PRO A 369 -2.82 7.39 -23.99
CA PRO A 369 -3.29 8.76 -24.15
C PRO A 369 -3.93 8.99 -25.52
N LYS A 370 -4.91 9.88 -25.57
CA LYS A 370 -5.46 10.39 -26.82
C LYS A 370 -4.61 11.60 -27.23
N ASN A 371 -3.98 11.49 -28.36
CA ASN A 371 -3.22 12.57 -28.99
C ASN A 371 -4.13 13.71 -29.48
#